data_13a2f646dd6e9d34c770f7b7cf143c32
#
_entry.id   13a2f646dd6e9d34c770f7b7cf143c32
#
_cell.length_a   1.000
_cell.length_b   1.000
_cell.length_c   1.000
_cell.angle_alpha   90.00
_cell.angle_beta   90.00
_cell.angle_gamma   90.00
#
_symmetry.space_group_name_H-M   'P 1'
#
loop_
_entity.id
_entity.type
_entity.pdbx_description
1 polymer ?
#
loop_
_entity_poly.entity_id
_entity_poly.type
_entity_poly.pdbx_seq_one_letter_code
_entity_poly.pdbx_strand_id
1 'polypeptide(L)'
;MVTKVRLDQLLVARGLSESRARAQAIVLAGEVFVAGSRVDKAGALVAEDADVVVRAPEHPYVSRGGAKLAAALDAFGLDARGLRCLDIGASTGGFTDCLLQRGAAEVVAVDVGYGQLAHKLRTDPRVIVMERTNARSLTAQDIGGTADLAVVDASFIGLAKLMPAIARCTRDTGDVVALVKPQFEVGRHYAARGKGVVRDESVRSAAIAGVVETIRAAGFTLVSQSDSVLAGPKGNREAFVHVKHALVPPP
;
A
#
# COMPACT_ATOMS: atom_id res chain seq x y z
N MET A 1 -32.90 1.18 -20.90
CA MET A 1 -31.67 0.57 -20.32
C MET A 1 -30.76 1.71 -19.93
N VAL A 2 -30.25 1.75 -18.70
CA VAL A 2 -29.30 2.78 -18.28
C VAL A 2 -27.96 2.51 -18.95
N THR A 3 -27.46 3.44 -19.74
CA THR A 3 -26.13 3.36 -20.36
C THR A 3 -25.06 3.32 -19.29
N LYS A 4 -24.15 2.34 -19.37
CA LYS A 4 -23.02 2.26 -18.44
C LYS A 4 -21.74 2.70 -19.14
N VAL A 5 -20.99 3.55 -18.47
CA VAL A 5 -19.72 4.12 -18.94
C VAL A 5 -18.62 3.89 -17.92
N ARG A 6 -17.38 3.93 -18.36
CA ARG A 6 -16.24 3.84 -17.43
C ARG A 6 -16.14 5.11 -16.58
N LEU A 7 -15.88 4.94 -15.29
CA LEU A 7 -15.78 6.06 -14.36
C LEU A 7 -14.69 7.05 -14.75
N ASP A 8 -13.51 6.59 -15.18
CA ASP A 8 -12.42 7.46 -15.63
C ASP A 8 -12.81 8.33 -16.85
N GLN A 9 -13.62 7.80 -17.75
CA GLN A 9 -14.14 8.53 -18.91
C GLN A 9 -15.25 9.50 -18.49
N LEU A 10 -16.15 9.08 -17.59
CA LEU A 10 -17.24 9.91 -17.11
C LEU A 10 -16.73 11.15 -16.36
N LEU A 11 -15.68 11.00 -15.55
CA LEU A 11 -15.06 12.12 -14.83
C LEU A 11 -14.53 13.19 -15.80
N VAL A 12 -13.90 12.78 -16.89
CA VAL A 12 -13.42 13.72 -17.93
C VAL A 12 -14.58 14.34 -18.68
N ALA A 13 -15.54 13.54 -19.11
CA ALA A 13 -16.71 14.03 -19.86
C ALA A 13 -17.53 15.07 -19.09
N ARG A 14 -17.58 14.95 -17.76
CA ARG A 14 -18.28 15.90 -16.86
C ARG A 14 -17.40 17.08 -16.40
N GLY A 15 -16.15 17.20 -16.87
CA GLY A 15 -15.24 18.25 -16.43
C GLY A 15 -14.77 18.13 -14.98
N LEU A 16 -14.98 16.96 -14.33
CA LEU A 16 -14.52 16.67 -12.97
C LEU A 16 -13.03 16.28 -12.92
N SER A 17 -12.41 16.11 -14.08
CA SER A 17 -10.98 15.87 -14.22
C SER A 17 -10.48 16.37 -15.58
N GLU A 18 -9.30 16.97 -15.62
CA GLU A 18 -8.68 17.54 -16.82
C GLU A 18 -8.25 16.49 -17.85
N SER A 19 -7.98 15.27 -17.40
CA SER A 19 -7.51 14.19 -18.26
C SER A 19 -7.86 12.82 -17.68
N ARG A 20 -7.86 11.80 -18.54
CA ARG A 20 -8.11 10.42 -18.11
C ARG A 20 -7.05 9.91 -17.13
N ALA A 21 -5.79 10.30 -17.30
CA ALA A 21 -4.72 9.94 -16.37
C ALA A 21 -4.98 10.55 -14.98
N ARG A 22 -5.38 11.84 -14.94
CA ARG A 22 -5.75 12.51 -13.69
C ARG A 22 -7.00 11.87 -13.06
N ALA A 23 -8.01 11.54 -13.86
CA ALA A 23 -9.20 10.83 -13.39
C ALA A 23 -8.85 9.49 -12.74
N GLN A 24 -7.96 8.71 -13.34
CA GLN A 24 -7.48 7.47 -12.78
C GLN A 24 -6.75 7.69 -11.45
N ALA A 25 -5.90 8.71 -11.36
CA ALA A 25 -5.17 9.04 -10.14
C ALA A 25 -6.12 9.38 -8.98
N ILE A 26 -7.12 10.26 -9.17
CA ILE A 26 -8.05 10.64 -8.10
C ILE A 26 -8.98 9.48 -7.67
N VAL A 27 -9.34 8.58 -8.61
CA VAL A 27 -10.08 7.36 -8.25
C VAL A 27 -9.22 6.43 -7.39
N LEU A 28 -7.97 6.18 -7.79
CA LEU A 28 -7.02 5.36 -7.03
C LEU A 28 -6.68 6.00 -5.67
N ALA A 29 -6.62 7.33 -5.59
CA ALA A 29 -6.45 8.05 -4.33
C ALA A 29 -7.67 7.91 -3.38
N GLY A 30 -8.82 7.46 -3.90
CA GLY A 30 -10.04 7.28 -3.12
C GLY A 30 -10.85 8.56 -2.92
N GLU A 31 -10.67 9.55 -3.80
CA GLU A 31 -11.32 10.85 -3.77
C GLU A 31 -12.70 10.84 -4.47
N VAL A 32 -13.05 9.77 -5.20
CA VAL A 32 -14.26 9.69 -6.02
C VAL A 32 -15.33 8.84 -5.37
N PHE A 33 -16.53 9.41 -5.27
CA PHE A 33 -17.73 8.77 -4.74
C PHE A 33 -18.81 8.70 -5.83
N VAL A 34 -19.47 7.55 -5.93
CA VAL A 34 -20.60 7.32 -6.85
C VAL A 34 -21.79 6.88 -6.02
N ALA A 35 -22.90 7.60 -6.11
CA ALA A 35 -24.10 7.37 -5.30
C ALA A 35 -23.77 7.25 -3.79
N GLY A 36 -22.93 8.15 -3.29
CA GLY A 36 -22.47 8.18 -1.89
C GLY A 36 -21.44 7.12 -1.50
N SER A 37 -21.15 6.15 -2.37
CA SER A 37 -20.16 5.09 -2.12
C SER A 37 -18.85 5.40 -2.81
N ARG A 38 -17.71 5.22 -2.09
CA ARG A 38 -16.40 5.40 -2.68
C ARG A 38 -16.10 4.31 -3.70
N VAL A 39 -15.52 4.73 -4.83
CA VAL A 39 -15.05 3.84 -5.90
C VAL A 39 -13.55 3.95 -6.03
N ASP A 40 -12.84 2.82 -5.99
CA ASP A 40 -11.37 2.72 -6.05
C ASP A 40 -10.85 2.09 -7.36
N LYS A 41 -11.76 1.84 -8.31
CA LYS A 41 -11.42 1.28 -9.63
C LYS A 41 -11.76 2.27 -10.73
N ALA A 42 -10.76 2.85 -11.35
CA ALA A 42 -10.93 3.81 -12.44
C ALA A 42 -11.73 3.26 -13.64
N GLY A 43 -11.60 1.96 -13.90
CA GLY A 43 -12.35 1.26 -14.95
C GLY A 43 -13.73 0.75 -14.52
N ALA A 44 -14.23 1.09 -13.34
CA ALA A 44 -15.57 0.69 -12.90
C ALA A 44 -16.64 1.19 -13.88
N LEU A 45 -17.59 0.32 -14.22
CA LEU A 45 -18.75 0.69 -15.03
C LEU A 45 -19.82 1.27 -14.12
N VAL A 46 -20.15 2.54 -14.33
CA VAL A 46 -21.18 3.29 -13.61
C VAL A 46 -22.26 3.77 -14.59
N ALA A 47 -23.45 4.07 -14.07
CA ALA A 47 -24.49 4.67 -14.88
C ALA A 47 -24.02 6.04 -15.40
N GLU A 48 -24.34 6.38 -16.64
CA GLU A 48 -23.93 7.65 -17.23
C GLU A 48 -24.52 8.86 -16.50
N ASP A 49 -25.68 8.70 -15.89
CA ASP A 49 -26.38 9.67 -15.05
C ASP A 49 -26.08 9.54 -13.55
N ALA A 50 -25.17 8.65 -13.14
CA ALA A 50 -24.85 8.45 -11.73
C ALA A 50 -24.43 9.75 -11.03
N ASP A 51 -24.84 9.92 -9.78
CA ASP A 51 -24.32 10.97 -8.90
C ASP A 51 -22.83 10.69 -8.61
N VAL A 52 -21.96 11.55 -9.13
CA VAL A 52 -20.51 11.45 -8.97
C VAL A 52 -19.96 12.68 -8.27
N VAL A 53 -19.33 12.49 -7.13
CA VAL A 53 -18.74 13.56 -6.33
C VAL A 53 -17.23 13.30 -6.20
N VAL A 54 -16.42 14.33 -6.49
CA VAL A 54 -14.99 14.34 -6.18
C VAL A 54 -14.81 15.16 -4.90
N ARG A 55 -14.25 14.55 -3.86
CA ARG A 55 -13.98 15.21 -2.57
C ARG A 55 -12.49 15.46 -2.42
N ALA A 56 -12.13 16.61 -1.85
CA ALA A 56 -10.75 16.84 -1.44
C ALA A 56 -10.32 15.77 -0.44
N PRO A 57 -9.05 15.31 -0.49
CA PRO A 57 -8.54 14.35 0.46
C PRO A 57 -8.58 14.91 1.89
N GLU A 58 -9.00 14.08 2.84
CA GLU A 58 -9.02 14.41 4.27
C GLU A 58 -7.61 14.29 4.92
N HIS A 59 -6.58 14.18 4.12
CA HIS A 59 -5.19 13.96 4.56
C HIS A 59 -4.20 14.66 3.60
N PRO A 60 -3.00 15.01 4.07
CA PRO A 60 -2.02 15.77 3.27
C PRO A 60 -1.27 14.93 2.22
N TYR A 61 -1.57 13.64 2.12
CA TYR A 61 -0.85 12.69 1.26
C TYR A 61 -1.53 12.51 -0.11
N VAL A 62 -0.77 12.03 -1.10
CA VAL A 62 -1.28 11.74 -2.46
C VAL A 62 -2.34 10.63 -2.49
N SER A 63 -2.43 9.82 -1.43
CA SER A 63 -3.49 8.83 -1.24
C SER A 63 -3.68 8.49 0.24
N ARG A 64 -4.81 7.85 0.56
CA ARG A 64 -5.13 7.39 1.93
C ARG A 64 -4.09 6.43 2.52
N GLY A 65 -3.30 5.78 1.66
CA GLY A 65 -2.17 4.96 2.11
C GLY A 65 -1.23 5.73 3.03
N GLY A 66 -0.92 7.00 2.69
CA GLY A 66 -0.07 7.85 3.52
C GLY A 66 -0.60 8.06 4.94
N ALA A 67 -1.90 8.28 5.09
CA ALA A 67 -2.51 8.42 6.41
C ALA A 67 -2.47 7.11 7.23
N LYS A 68 -2.62 5.96 6.56
CA LYS A 68 -2.46 4.65 7.22
C LYS A 68 -1.03 4.46 7.73
N LEU A 69 -0.03 4.69 6.87
CA LEU A 69 1.38 4.55 7.26
C LEU A 69 1.76 5.54 8.35
N ALA A 70 1.32 6.79 8.26
CA ALA A 70 1.58 7.80 9.27
C ALA A 70 1.16 7.34 10.66
N ALA A 71 -0.08 6.86 10.80
CA ALA A 71 -0.59 6.35 12.07
C ALA A 71 0.17 5.10 12.56
N ALA A 72 0.60 4.22 11.64
CA ALA A 72 1.38 3.04 12.00
C ALA A 72 2.79 3.42 12.52
N LEU A 73 3.48 4.35 11.85
CA LEU A 73 4.79 4.84 12.30
C LEU A 73 4.69 5.50 13.69
N ASP A 74 3.64 6.29 13.94
CA ASP A 74 3.40 6.90 15.23
C ASP A 74 3.14 5.82 16.31
N ALA A 75 2.29 4.83 16.01
CA ALA A 75 1.99 3.74 16.93
C ALA A 75 3.21 2.88 17.28
N PHE A 76 4.16 2.76 16.36
CA PHE A 76 5.38 1.96 16.53
C PHE A 76 6.56 2.80 17.03
N GLY A 77 6.42 4.11 17.15
CA GLY A 77 7.50 5.01 17.56
C GLY A 77 8.65 5.08 16.55
N LEU A 78 8.34 4.92 15.26
CA LEU A 78 9.33 4.94 14.19
C LEU A 78 9.45 6.33 13.55
N ASP A 79 10.68 6.80 13.42
CA ASP A 79 11.02 8.06 12.74
C ASP A 79 11.73 7.74 11.42
N ALA A 80 11.20 8.28 10.32
CA ALA A 80 11.79 8.12 8.98
C ALA A 80 12.87 9.17 8.66
N ARG A 81 13.10 10.14 9.54
CA ARG A 81 13.99 11.27 9.29
C ARG A 81 15.43 10.82 9.02
N GLY A 82 15.95 11.24 7.87
CA GLY A 82 17.31 10.92 7.43
C GLY A 82 17.51 9.48 6.98
N LEU A 83 16.47 8.64 7.02
CA LEU A 83 16.56 7.25 6.62
C LEU A 83 16.48 7.07 5.10
N ARG A 84 17.14 6.05 4.60
CA ARG A 84 16.91 5.47 3.28
C ARG A 84 15.80 4.44 3.39
N CYS A 85 14.70 4.67 2.65
CA CYS A 85 13.49 3.87 2.75
C CYS A 85 13.23 3.07 1.46
N LEU A 86 12.57 1.92 1.61
CA LEU A 86 12.08 1.09 0.51
C LEU A 86 10.55 0.98 0.63
N ASP A 87 9.82 1.42 -0.41
CA ASP A 87 8.36 1.30 -0.49
C ASP A 87 7.99 0.23 -1.51
N ILE A 88 7.49 -0.92 -1.05
CA ILE A 88 7.07 -2.05 -1.88
C ILE A 88 5.56 -2.01 -2.09
N GLY A 89 5.13 -1.82 -3.35
CA GLY A 89 3.74 -1.63 -3.74
C GLY A 89 3.36 -0.15 -3.69
N ALA A 90 4.23 0.71 -4.19
CA ALA A 90 4.10 2.18 -4.08
C ALA A 90 2.80 2.73 -4.70
N SER A 91 2.31 2.13 -5.80
CA SER A 91 1.07 2.53 -6.49
C SER A 91 1.05 4.04 -6.76
N THR A 92 0.09 4.79 -6.21
CA THR A 92 0.01 6.26 -6.32
C THR A 92 1.06 6.99 -5.48
N GLY A 93 1.76 6.29 -4.58
CA GLY A 93 2.84 6.84 -3.77
C GLY A 93 2.40 7.32 -2.38
N GLY A 94 1.30 6.80 -1.83
CA GLY A 94 0.84 7.22 -0.51
C GLY A 94 1.87 6.99 0.60
N PHE A 95 2.51 5.82 0.62
CA PHE A 95 3.56 5.50 1.58
C PHE A 95 4.82 6.31 1.30
N THR A 96 5.25 6.38 0.05
CA THR A 96 6.38 7.23 -0.39
C THR A 96 6.20 8.68 0.09
N ASP A 97 5.03 9.30 -0.17
CA ASP A 97 4.72 10.67 0.23
C ASP A 97 4.77 10.85 1.77
N CYS A 98 4.26 9.89 2.52
CA CYS A 98 4.33 9.89 3.97
C CYS A 98 5.78 9.88 4.48
N LEU A 99 6.61 8.99 3.94
CA LEU A 99 8.03 8.89 4.31
C LEU A 99 8.79 10.20 4.01
N LEU A 100 8.57 10.79 2.82
CA LEU A 100 9.20 12.06 2.44
C LEU A 100 8.77 13.22 3.33
N GLN A 101 7.48 13.31 3.68
CA GLN A 101 6.97 14.36 4.58
C GLN A 101 7.49 14.16 6.01
N ARG A 102 7.84 12.94 6.39
CA ARG A 102 8.51 12.61 7.67
C ARG A 102 10.03 12.72 7.60
N GLY A 103 10.57 13.27 6.51
CA GLY A 103 11.98 13.62 6.40
C GLY A 103 12.90 12.49 5.96
N ALA A 104 12.38 11.44 5.30
CA ALA A 104 13.23 10.42 4.69
C ALA A 104 14.24 11.07 3.74
N ALA A 105 15.49 10.63 3.77
CA ALA A 105 16.56 11.13 2.91
C ALA A 105 16.39 10.64 1.47
N GLU A 106 15.93 9.40 1.30
CA GLU A 106 15.69 8.77 0.01
C GLU A 106 14.57 7.73 0.15
N VAL A 107 13.74 7.59 -0.88
CA VAL A 107 12.72 6.53 -0.97
C VAL A 107 12.84 5.82 -2.30
N VAL A 108 13.11 4.52 -2.27
CA VAL A 108 13.02 3.64 -3.45
C VAL A 108 11.59 3.14 -3.55
N ALA A 109 10.84 3.63 -4.54
CA ALA A 109 9.43 3.32 -4.77
C ALA A 109 9.30 2.22 -5.84
N VAL A 110 8.91 1.02 -5.40
CA VAL A 110 8.83 -0.19 -6.24
C VAL A 110 7.39 -0.58 -6.49
N ASP A 111 7.00 -0.77 -7.76
CA ASP A 111 5.69 -1.28 -8.14
C ASP A 111 5.75 -2.11 -9.42
N VAL A 112 4.86 -3.11 -9.54
CA VAL A 112 4.67 -3.89 -10.79
C VAL A 112 3.90 -3.10 -11.84
N GLY A 113 3.13 -2.09 -11.43
CA GLY A 113 2.39 -1.17 -12.29
C GLY A 113 3.31 -0.19 -13.02
N TYR A 114 2.70 0.64 -13.84
CA TYR A 114 3.39 1.68 -14.59
C TYR A 114 2.55 2.96 -14.65
N GLY A 115 3.19 4.12 -14.46
CA GLY A 115 2.56 5.42 -14.60
C GLY A 115 1.54 5.76 -13.51
N GLN A 116 1.57 5.05 -12.37
CA GLN A 116 0.63 5.25 -11.28
C GLN A 116 1.13 6.27 -10.26
N LEU A 117 2.45 6.33 -10.04
CA LEU A 117 3.08 7.21 -9.07
C LEU A 117 2.73 8.68 -9.37
N ALA A 118 2.29 9.42 -8.36
CA ALA A 118 1.92 10.81 -8.47
C ALA A 118 3.07 11.66 -9.02
N HIS A 119 2.78 12.61 -9.93
CA HIS A 119 3.78 13.41 -10.62
C HIS A 119 4.75 14.12 -9.66
N LYS A 120 4.25 14.71 -8.56
CA LYS A 120 5.10 15.38 -7.57
C LYS A 120 6.16 14.46 -6.94
N LEU A 121 5.84 13.16 -6.79
CA LEU A 121 6.78 12.17 -6.24
C LEU A 121 7.76 11.68 -7.31
N ARG A 122 7.29 11.54 -8.55
CA ARG A 122 8.12 11.14 -9.68
C ARG A 122 9.22 12.17 -9.98
N THR A 123 8.98 13.44 -9.67
CA THR A 123 9.92 14.55 -9.90
C THR A 123 10.69 14.95 -8.65
N ASP A 124 10.43 14.36 -7.49
CA ASP A 124 11.19 14.61 -6.27
C ASP A 124 12.56 13.93 -6.36
N PRO A 125 13.68 14.67 -6.23
CA PRO A 125 15.03 14.11 -6.37
C PRO A 125 15.37 13.05 -5.32
N ARG A 126 14.60 12.94 -4.24
CA ARG A 126 14.76 11.92 -3.21
C ARG A 126 14.08 10.59 -3.56
N VAL A 127 13.32 10.53 -4.67
CA VAL A 127 12.56 9.33 -5.05
C VAL A 127 13.23 8.60 -6.20
N ILE A 128 13.60 7.35 -5.97
CA ILE A 128 14.04 6.41 -7.01
C ILE A 128 12.82 5.60 -7.44
N VAL A 129 12.37 5.78 -8.69
CA VAL A 129 11.16 5.15 -9.22
C VAL A 129 11.52 3.84 -9.92
N MET A 130 10.99 2.72 -9.42
CA MET A 130 11.17 1.37 -9.97
C MET A 130 9.81 0.76 -10.34
N GLU A 131 9.22 1.23 -11.42
CA GLU A 131 7.99 0.69 -11.99
C GLU A 131 8.25 -0.57 -12.85
N ARG A 132 7.19 -1.36 -13.13
CA ARG A 132 7.27 -2.66 -13.84
C ARG A 132 8.24 -3.64 -13.17
N THR A 133 8.44 -3.50 -11.87
CA THR A 133 9.44 -4.25 -11.11
C THR A 133 8.75 -5.25 -10.18
N ASN A 134 9.12 -6.52 -10.30
CA ASN A 134 8.63 -7.56 -9.40
C ASN A 134 9.48 -7.60 -8.12
N ALA A 135 8.91 -7.12 -7.03
CA ALA A 135 9.61 -7.04 -5.75
C ALA A 135 10.14 -8.39 -5.21
N ARG A 136 9.62 -9.54 -5.65
CA ARG A 136 10.10 -10.86 -5.20
C ARG A 136 11.54 -11.14 -5.58
N SER A 137 12.01 -10.60 -6.69
CA SER A 137 13.37 -10.80 -7.19
C SER A 137 14.35 -9.70 -6.78
N LEU A 138 13.91 -8.66 -6.08
CA LEU A 138 14.77 -7.55 -5.68
C LEU A 138 15.95 -8.01 -4.83
N THR A 139 17.07 -7.38 -5.10
CA THR A 139 18.31 -7.47 -4.32
C THR A 139 18.74 -6.07 -3.86
N ALA A 140 19.64 -6.00 -2.88
CA ALA A 140 20.22 -4.73 -2.45
C ALA A 140 20.92 -4.00 -3.60
N GLN A 141 21.53 -4.73 -4.53
CA GLN A 141 22.19 -4.14 -5.69
C GLN A 141 21.20 -3.45 -6.64
N ASP A 142 20.02 -4.04 -6.86
CA ASP A 142 19.01 -3.46 -7.75
C ASP A 142 18.50 -2.11 -7.24
N ILE A 143 18.43 -1.95 -5.92
CA ILE A 143 18.00 -0.72 -5.26
C ILE A 143 19.13 0.23 -4.88
N GLY A 144 20.39 -0.08 -5.24
CA GLY A 144 21.56 0.77 -4.95
C GLY A 144 22.06 0.71 -3.49
N GLY A 145 21.78 -0.36 -2.76
CA GLY A 145 22.17 -0.59 -1.36
C GLY A 145 20.98 -1.00 -0.49
N THR A 146 21.22 -1.33 0.78
CA THR A 146 20.15 -1.71 1.71
C THR A 146 19.38 -0.52 2.25
N ALA A 147 18.11 -0.70 2.57
CA ALA A 147 17.26 0.29 3.22
C ALA A 147 17.35 0.20 4.76
N ASP A 148 17.17 1.34 5.42
CA ASP A 148 17.05 1.44 6.88
C ASP A 148 15.63 1.06 7.34
N LEU A 149 14.62 1.42 6.53
CA LEU A 149 13.21 1.14 6.76
C LEU A 149 12.58 0.64 5.47
N ALA A 150 11.98 -0.55 5.49
CA ALA A 150 11.13 -1.03 4.42
C ALA A 150 9.66 -0.90 4.82
N VAL A 151 8.82 -0.36 3.93
CA VAL A 151 7.36 -0.32 4.07
C VAL A 151 6.71 -1.12 2.96
N VAL A 152 5.63 -1.86 3.26
CA VAL A 152 5.03 -2.81 2.32
C VAL A 152 3.52 -2.65 2.28
N ASP A 153 2.98 -2.32 1.11
CA ASP A 153 1.54 -2.28 0.82
C ASP A 153 1.21 -3.12 -0.43
N ALA A 154 1.61 -4.38 -0.45
CA ALA A 154 1.40 -5.24 -1.59
C ALA A 154 -0.04 -5.77 -1.65
N SER A 155 -0.63 -5.76 -2.84
CA SER A 155 -1.95 -6.32 -3.14
C SER A 155 -1.82 -7.55 -4.04
N PHE A 156 -2.74 -8.50 -3.90
CA PHE A 156 -2.84 -9.73 -4.71
C PHE A 156 -1.69 -10.73 -4.52
N ILE A 157 -0.79 -10.49 -3.58
CA ILE A 157 0.31 -11.39 -3.22
C ILE A 157 0.38 -11.48 -1.70
N GLY A 158 0.51 -12.70 -1.15
CA GLY A 158 0.74 -12.88 0.28
C GLY A 158 2.12 -12.36 0.68
N LEU A 159 2.21 -11.72 1.83
CA LEU A 159 3.43 -11.11 2.36
C LEU A 159 4.60 -12.12 2.44
N ALA A 160 4.29 -13.37 2.73
CA ALA A 160 5.23 -14.50 2.73
C ALA A 160 6.17 -14.53 1.53
N LYS A 161 5.65 -14.24 0.34
CA LYS A 161 6.41 -14.31 -0.92
C LYS A 161 7.37 -13.13 -1.11
N LEU A 162 7.21 -12.07 -0.33
CA LEU A 162 8.04 -10.86 -0.37
C LEU A 162 9.14 -10.89 0.68
N MET A 163 8.95 -11.61 1.78
CA MET A 163 9.88 -11.62 2.92
C MET A 163 11.34 -11.92 2.52
N PRO A 164 11.64 -12.90 1.63
CA PRO A 164 13.02 -13.14 1.22
C PRO A 164 13.68 -11.96 0.48
N ALA A 165 12.90 -11.21 -0.31
CA ALA A 165 13.40 -10.02 -0.99
C ALA A 165 13.56 -8.85 -0.02
N ILE A 166 12.61 -8.68 0.90
CA ILE A 166 12.68 -7.67 1.96
C ILE A 166 13.94 -7.89 2.80
N ALA A 167 14.23 -9.14 3.19
CA ALA A 167 15.43 -9.50 3.93
C ALA A 167 16.73 -9.09 3.22
N ARG A 168 16.79 -9.32 1.91
CA ARG A 168 17.98 -8.94 1.12
C ARG A 168 18.13 -7.43 0.91
N CYS A 169 17.03 -6.70 0.97
CA CYS A 169 16.98 -5.27 0.68
C CYS A 169 17.00 -4.37 1.93
N THR A 170 16.86 -4.95 3.13
CA THR A 170 16.84 -4.21 4.39
C THR A 170 18.11 -4.54 5.18
N ARG A 171 18.68 -3.56 5.90
CA ARG A 171 19.83 -3.79 6.79
C ARG A 171 19.46 -4.77 7.91
N ASP A 172 20.42 -5.47 8.47
CA ASP A 172 20.19 -6.38 9.60
C ASP A 172 19.60 -5.67 10.83
N THR A 173 19.92 -4.37 11.01
CA THR A 173 19.35 -3.51 12.05
C THR A 173 18.11 -2.74 11.61
N GLY A 174 17.71 -2.89 10.35
CA GLY A 174 16.62 -2.14 9.73
C GLY A 174 15.24 -2.57 10.24
N ASP A 175 14.30 -1.67 10.07
CA ASP A 175 12.91 -1.87 10.41
C ASP A 175 12.08 -2.24 9.18
N VAL A 176 11.08 -3.09 9.37
CA VAL A 176 10.10 -3.41 8.32
C VAL A 176 8.69 -3.17 8.85
N VAL A 177 7.90 -2.37 8.15
CA VAL A 177 6.49 -2.11 8.46
C VAL A 177 5.64 -2.61 7.31
N ALA A 178 4.85 -3.66 7.52
CA ALA A 178 4.05 -4.26 6.47
C ALA A 178 2.55 -4.17 6.77
N LEU A 179 1.77 -3.77 5.77
CA LEU A 179 0.32 -3.78 5.83
C LEU A 179 -0.19 -5.19 5.50
N VAL A 180 -0.73 -5.87 6.49
CA VAL A 180 -1.38 -7.16 6.35
C VAL A 180 -2.82 -6.95 5.91
N LYS A 181 -3.19 -7.57 4.81
CA LYS A 181 -4.52 -7.52 4.21
C LYS A 181 -5.18 -8.89 4.32
N PRO A 182 -6.01 -9.14 5.33
CA PRO A 182 -6.58 -10.46 5.58
C PRO A 182 -7.25 -11.09 4.36
N GLN A 183 -7.89 -10.27 3.51
CA GLN A 183 -8.55 -10.75 2.29
C GLN A 183 -7.60 -11.37 1.24
N PHE A 184 -6.31 -11.15 1.34
CA PHE A 184 -5.30 -11.76 0.46
C PHE A 184 -4.54 -12.91 1.14
N GLU A 185 -4.70 -13.06 2.44
CA GLU A 185 -4.05 -14.11 3.26
C GLU A 185 -4.98 -15.29 3.52
N VAL A 186 -6.29 -15.06 3.62
CA VAL A 186 -7.28 -16.15 3.65
C VAL A 186 -7.38 -16.82 2.29
N GLY A 187 -7.44 -18.14 2.22
CA GLY A 187 -7.52 -18.89 0.96
C GLY A 187 -8.60 -18.35 0.02
N ARG A 188 -8.39 -18.50 -1.28
CA ARG A 188 -9.26 -17.98 -2.35
C ARG A 188 -10.73 -18.34 -2.18
N HIS A 189 -11.03 -19.54 -1.67
CA HIS A 189 -12.41 -19.99 -1.43
C HIS A 189 -13.14 -19.18 -0.35
N TYR A 190 -12.44 -18.79 0.72
CA TYR A 190 -13.02 -17.96 1.76
C TYR A 190 -13.26 -16.53 1.25
N ALA A 191 -12.28 -15.94 0.59
CA ALA A 191 -12.40 -14.61 -0.01
C ALA A 191 -13.56 -14.52 -1.01
N ALA A 192 -13.79 -15.58 -1.81
CA ALA A 192 -14.89 -15.63 -2.77
C ALA A 192 -16.27 -15.61 -2.10
N ARG A 193 -16.48 -16.37 -1.01
CA ARG A 193 -17.74 -16.41 -0.25
C ARG A 193 -18.09 -15.04 0.35
N GLY A 194 -17.09 -14.30 0.85
CA GLY A 194 -17.24 -12.95 1.42
C GLY A 194 -17.26 -11.82 0.40
N LYS A 195 -17.31 -12.09 -0.91
CA LYS A 195 -17.16 -11.07 -1.99
C LYS A 195 -15.90 -10.22 -1.81
N GLY A 196 -14.83 -10.82 -1.27
CA GLY A 196 -13.55 -10.16 -0.99
C GLY A 196 -13.53 -9.37 0.32
N VAL A 197 -14.46 -9.61 1.25
CA VAL A 197 -14.47 -8.97 2.57
C VAL A 197 -14.42 -10.03 3.66
N VAL A 198 -13.46 -9.90 4.58
CA VAL A 198 -13.33 -10.73 5.79
C VAL A 198 -14.03 -10.00 6.94
N ARG A 199 -15.22 -10.47 7.31
CA ARG A 199 -16.03 -9.89 8.40
C ARG A 199 -15.86 -10.60 9.73
N ASP A 200 -15.53 -11.88 9.68
CA ASP A 200 -15.33 -12.71 10.86
C ASP A 200 -13.99 -12.37 11.51
N GLU A 201 -14.03 -11.90 12.76
CA GLU A 201 -12.84 -11.49 13.50
C GLU A 201 -11.91 -12.66 13.80
N SER A 202 -12.46 -13.86 14.02
CA SER A 202 -11.64 -15.07 14.25
C SER A 202 -10.82 -15.43 13.02
N VAL A 203 -11.42 -15.32 11.84
CA VAL A 203 -10.76 -15.56 10.55
C VAL A 203 -9.73 -14.47 10.25
N ARG A 204 -10.07 -13.21 10.56
CA ARG A 204 -9.13 -12.10 10.44
C ARG A 204 -7.90 -12.31 11.32
N SER A 205 -8.11 -12.60 12.58
CA SER A 205 -7.04 -12.83 13.56
C SER A 205 -6.17 -14.02 13.17
N ALA A 206 -6.77 -15.12 12.71
CA ALA A 206 -6.04 -16.29 12.23
C ALA A 206 -5.19 -15.96 10.98
N ALA A 207 -5.72 -15.14 10.05
CA ALA A 207 -4.96 -14.70 8.88
C ALA A 207 -3.74 -13.87 9.26
N ILE A 208 -3.90 -12.93 10.19
CA ILE A 208 -2.77 -12.10 10.68
C ILE A 208 -1.75 -12.98 11.42
N ALA A 209 -2.19 -13.89 12.29
CA ALA A 209 -1.30 -14.82 12.99
C ALA A 209 -0.51 -15.69 12.00
N GLY A 210 -1.16 -16.21 10.95
CA GLY A 210 -0.50 -16.99 9.90
C GLY A 210 0.59 -16.19 9.16
N VAL A 211 0.35 -14.90 8.92
CA VAL A 211 1.37 -14.00 8.35
C VAL A 211 2.53 -13.83 9.31
N VAL A 212 2.28 -13.62 10.60
CA VAL A 212 3.34 -13.47 11.63
C VAL A 212 4.20 -14.74 11.70
N GLU A 213 3.61 -15.93 11.66
CA GLU A 213 4.39 -17.19 11.63
C GLU A 213 5.26 -17.30 10.36
N THR A 214 4.73 -16.87 9.22
CA THR A 214 5.52 -16.83 7.97
C THR A 214 6.69 -15.86 8.06
N ILE A 215 6.47 -14.70 8.67
CA ILE A 215 7.50 -13.67 8.91
C ILE A 215 8.60 -14.24 9.81
N ARG A 216 8.23 -14.97 10.87
CA ARG A 216 9.19 -15.66 11.75
C ARG A 216 10.00 -16.72 11.00
N ALA A 217 9.34 -17.54 10.20
CA ALA A 217 10.01 -18.55 9.38
C ALA A 217 10.97 -17.94 8.34
N ALA A 218 10.75 -16.69 7.94
CA ALA A 218 11.63 -15.95 7.06
C ALA A 218 12.81 -15.24 7.77
N GLY A 219 13.01 -15.47 9.07
CA GLY A 219 14.12 -14.92 9.85
C GLY A 219 13.86 -13.52 10.42
N PHE A 220 12.58 -13.19 10.65
CA PHE A 220 12.23 -11.92 11.30
C PHE A 220 11.54 -12.15 12.65
N THR A 221 11.64 -11.16 13.52
CA THR A 221 10.95 -11.11 14.82
C THR A 221 9.86 -10.05 14.77
N LEU A 222 8.65 -10.39 15.18
CA LEU A 222 7.58 -9.41 15.40
C LEU A 222 7.94 -8.53 16.61
N VAL A 223 8.00 -7.22 16.37
CA VAL A 223 8.22 -6.22 17.42
C VAL A 223 6.87 -5.69 17.93
N SER A 224 5.97 -5.32 17.02
CA SER A 224 4.68 -4.75 17.36
C SER A 224 3.64 -4.98 16.25
N GLN A 225 2.36 -4.83 16.60
CA GLN A 225 1.23 -4.92 15.69
C GLN A 225 0.19 -3.86 16.06
N SER A 226 -0.46 -3.25 15.05
CA SER A 226 -1.59 -2.35 15.27
C SER A 226 -2.64 -2.49 14.17
N ASP A 227 -3.88 -2.19 14.46
CA ASP A 227 -4.91 -2.09 13.44
C ASP A 227 -4.69 -0.85 12.57
N SER A 228 -4.99 -0.94 11.28
CA SER A 228 -5.00 0.22 10.40
C SER A 228 -6.14 1.16 10.79
N VAL A 229 -5.84 2.46 10.96
CA VAL A 229 -6.83 3.50 11.29
C VAL A 229 -7.88 3.70 10.20
N LEU A 230 -7.59 3.29 8.98
CA LEU A 230 -8.50 3.35 7.85
C LEU A 230 -8.73 1.95 7.29
N ALA A 231 -9.99 1.61 7.07
CA ALA A 231 -10.33 0.37 6.39
C ALA A 231 -9.82 0.37 4.95
N GLY A 232 -9.45 -0.82 4.48
CA GLY A 232 -9.12 -1.08 3.10
C GLY A 232 -10.31 -0.95 2.16
N PRO A 233 -10.11 -1.19 0.86
CA PRO A 233 -11.19 -1.27 -0.11
C PRO A 233 -12.29 -2.22 0.36
N LYS A 234 -13.55 -1.87 0.10
CA LYS A 234 -14.74 -2.65 0.50
C LYS A 234 -14.92 -2.83 2.02
N GLY A 235 -14.18 -2.08 2.87
CA GLY A 235 -14.33 -2.11 4.32
C GLY A 235 -13.55 -3.22 5.04
N ASN A 236 -12.55 -3.84 4.40
CA ASN A 236 -11.68 -4.79 5.08
C ASN A 236 -10.88 -4.10 6.20
N ARG A 237 -10.88 -4.72 7.37
CA ARG A 237 -10.03 -4.29 8.50
C ARG A 237 -8.64 -4.85 8.31
N GLU A 238 -7.70 -3.98 8.00
CA GLU A 238 -6.29 -4.30 7.77
C GLU A 238 -5.50 -4.07 9.05
N ALA A 239 -4.30 -4.64 9.15
CA ALA A 239 -3.40 -4.44 10.28
C ALA A 239 -1.97 -4.18 9.80
N PHE A 240 -1.23 -3.40 10.56
CA PHE A 240 0.21 -3.26 10.37
C PHE A 240 0.97 -4.18 11.32
N VAL A 241 2.06 -4.73 10.83
CA VAL A 241 3.06 -5.42 11.63
C VAL A 241 4.40 -4.71 11.49
N HIS A 242 5.06 -4.48 12.61
CA HIS A 242 6.43 -4.01 12.68
C HIS A 242 7.33 -5.18 13.03
N VAL A 243 8.33 -5.43 12.20
CA VAL A 243 9.26 -6.55 12.37
C VAL A 243 10.70 -6.11 12.14
N LYS A 244 11.65 -6.84 12.72
CA LYS A 244 13.09 -6.69 12.53
C LYS A 244 13.70 -8.03 12.15
N HIS A 245 14.87 -8.01 11.54
CA HIS A 245 15.65 -9.22 11.38
C HIS A 245 15.85 -9.90 12.75
N ALA A 246 15.63 -11.21 12.81
CA ALA A 246 15.94 -11.96 14.00
C ALA A 246 17.47 -11.87 14.21
N LEU A 247 17.89 -11.44 15.40
CA LEU A 247 19.29 -11.49 15.76
C LEU A 247 19.69 -12.95 15.76
N VAL A 248 20.55 -13.35 14.82
CA VAL A 248 21.23 -14.65 14.92
C VAL A 248 22.11 -14.53 16.16
N PRO A 249 21.94 -15.39 17.20
CA PRO A 249 22.87 -15.36 18.30
C PRO A 249 24.28 -15.56 17.75
N PRO A 250 25.29 -14.82 18.24
CA PRO A 250 26.66 -15.05 17.80
C PRO A 250 27.02 -16.51 18.01
N PRO A 251 27.76 -17.11 17.07
CA PRO A 251 28.14 -18.51 17.11
C PRO A 251 28.94 -18.86 18.38
#